data_47dee46769bd977a5de82d3303cf4129
#
_entry.id   47dee46769bd977a5de82d3303cf4129
#
_cell.length_a   1.000
_cell.length_b   1.000
_cell.length_c   1.000
_cell.angle_alpha   90.00
_cell.angle_beta   90.00
_cell.angle_gamma   90.00
#
_symmetry.space_group_name_H-M   'P 1'
#
loop_
_entity.id
_entity.type
_entity.pdbx_description
1 polymer ?
#
loop_
_entity_poly.entity_id
_entity_poly.type
_entity_poly.pdbx_seq_one_letter_code
_entity_poly.pdbx_strand_id
1 'polypeptide(L)'
;ASDVYKRQTHEGLNKEFQNLFKEAVRHIVGVQFRNCATIGGSIFPKLGFSDVLTAFLACDTQVILYKKGEVPLREFIYIPTDNDILTHLYVKKDGRKTAYESFRMTETDFPTITCAMAKTQDGFETVLGARPKHAEVVVDEVVADAFSSEEVSDYAKRVIGKLQYGSNIRGSEQYRKQLSKVLIGRCISRLTEE
;
A
#
# COMPACT_ATOMS: atom_id res chain seq x y z
N ALA A 1 10.12 -19.70 -1.43
CA ALA A 1 9.69 -18.34 -1.06
C ALA A 1 9.74 -17.45 -2.30
N SER A 2 8.74 -16.59 -2.49
CA SER A 2 8.70 -15.66 -3.61
C SER A 2 9.45 -14.38 -3.22
N ASP A 3 10.48 -14.02 -3.98
CA ASP A 3 11.26 -12.81 -3.74
C ASP A 3 10.53 -11.54 -4.21
N VAL A 4 10.95 -10.40 -3.66
CA VAL A 4 10.37 -9.08 -3.96
C VAL A 4 10.68 -8.66 -5.40
N TYR A 5 11.84 -9.02 -5.94
CA TYR A 5 12.23 -8.65 -7.30
C TYR A 5 11.33 -9.28 -8.36
N LYS A 6 10.89 -10.52 -8.18
CA LYS A 6 9.91 -11.15 -9.10
C LYS A 6 8.60 -10.36 -9.19
N ARG A 7 8.18 -9.66 -8.13
CA ARG A 7 6.98 -8.81 -8.21
C ARG A 7 7.23 -7.57 -9.06
N GLN A 8 8.45 -7.04 -9.04
CA GLN A 8 8.83 -5.91 -9.90
C GLN A 8 8.79 -6.26 -11.39
N THR A 9 9.18 -7.49 -11.75
CA THR A 9 9.38 -7.92 -13.14
C THR A 9 8.25 -8.79 -13.70
N HIS A 10 7.28 -9.20 -12.88
CA HIS A 10 6.20 -10.09 -13.31
C HIS A 10 5.20 -9.36 -14.20
N GLU A 11 5.28 -9.54 -15.52
CA GLU A 11 4.47 -8.82 -16.52
C GLU A 11 2.95 -8.96 -16.28
N GLY A 12 2.44 -10.18 -16.11
CA GLY A 12 1.02 -10.41 -15.90
C GLY A 12 0.46 -9.74 -14.65
N LEU A 13 1.21 -9.74 -13.54
CA LEU A 13 0.82 -9.08 -12.30
C LEU A 13 0.82 -7.55 -12.47
N ASN A 14 1.86 -7.01 -13.11
CA ASN A 14 2.00 -5.58 -13.31
C ASN A 14 0.99 -5.05 -14.34
N LYS A 15 0.62 -5.86 -15.35
CA LYS A 15 -0.46 -5.50 -16.28
C LYS A 15 -1.81 -5.47 -15.57
N GLU A 16 -2.13 -6.46 -14.76
CA GLU A 16 -3.41 -6.57 -14.04
C GLU A 16 -3.62 -5.40 -13.08
N PHE A 17 -2.58 -5.00 -12.35
CA PHE A 17 -2.65 -3.99 -11.30
C PHE A 17 -1.89 -2.68 -11.65
N GLN A 18 -1.88 -2.27 -12.92
CA GLN A 18 -1.31 -0.99 -13.43
C GLN A 18 0.06 -0.64 -12.82
N ASN A 19 0.97 -1.61 -12.77
CA ASN A 19 2.30 -1.51 -12.18
C ASN A 19 2.35 -1.23 -10.65
N LEU A 20 1.26 -1.39 -9.91
CA LEU A 20 1.22 -1.19 -8.46
C LEU A 20 2.42 -1.83 -7.74
N PHE A 21 2.66 -3.12 -7.99
CA PHE A 21 3.73 -3.87 -7.33
C PHE A 21 5.12 -3.45 -7.81
N LYS A 22 5.27 -3.13 -9.09
CA LYS A 22 6.53 -2.61 -9.64
C LYS A 22 6.92 -1.30 -8.98
N GLU A 23 5.97 -0.36 -8.88
CA GLU A 23 6.19 0.95 -8.27
C GLU A 23 6.46 0.84 -6.75
N ALA A 24 5.72 -0.02 -6.05
CA ALA A 24 5.90 -0.22 -4.62
C ALA A 24 7.31 -0.72 -4.25
N VAL A 25 7.90 -1.61 -5.06
CA VAL A 25 9.16 -2.26 -4.68
C VAL A 25 10.40 -1.65 -5.33
N ARG A 26 10.26 -0.77 -6.32
CA ARG A 26 11.40 -0.26 -7.12
C ARG A 26 12.47 0.47 -6.29
N HIS A 27 12.08 1.10 -5.19
CA HIS A 27 12.96 1.86 -4.29
C HIS A 27 13.41 1.07 -3.05
N ILE A 28 13.06 -0.22 -2.96
CA ILE A 28 13.55 -1.08 -1.87
C ILE A 28 15.02 -1.43 -2.15
N VAL A 29 15.92 -0.64 -1.58
CA VAL A 29 17.38 -0.79 -1.68
C VAL A 29 17.85 -1.10 -3.12
N GLY A 30 18.68 -2.11 -3.32
CA GLY A 30 19.18 -2.56 -4.62
C GLY A 30 18.57 -3.89 -5.08
N VAL A 31 18.84 -4.27 -6.34
CA VAL A 31 18.35 -5.52 -6.92
C VAL A 31 18.78 -6.74 -6.11
N GLN A 32 20.01 -6.75 -5.61
CA GLN A 32 20.56 -7.84 -4.80
C GLN A 32 19.73 -8.06 -3.54
N PHE A 33 19.37 -6.98 -2.85
CA PHE A 33 18.53 -7.04 -1.67
C PHE A 33 17.11 -7.56 -2.01
N ARG A 34 16.51 -7.05 -3.09
CA ARG A 34 15.16 -7.48 -3.52
C ARG A 34 15.11 -8.94 -3.97
N ASN A 35 16.21 -9.52 -4.44
CA ASN A 35 16.31 -10.95 -4.75
C ASN A 35 16.34 -11.83 -3.50
N CYS A 36 16.83 -11.29 -2.37
CA CYS A 36 16.90 -12.03 -1.11
C CYS A 36 15.67 -11.78 -0.23
N ALA A 37 15.07 -10.58 -0.29
CA ALA A 37 13.89 -10.22 0.49
C ALA A 37 12.66 -11.00 -0.02
N THR A 38 11.89 -11.57 0.92
CA THR A 38 10.68 -12.33 0.57
C THR A 38 9.41 -11.52 0.79
N ILE A 39 8.37 -11.80 0.01
CA ILE A 39 7.05 -11.18 0.20
C ILE A 39 6.50 -11.52 1.59
N GLY A 40 6.59 -12.79 2.01
CA GLY A 40 6.16 -13.20 3.35
C GLY A 40 6.90 -12.46 4.46
N GLY A 41 8.22 -12.30 4.34
CA GLY A 41 9.04 -11.53 5.28
C GLY A 41 8.74 -10.03 5.29
N SER A 42 8.14 -9.49 4.22
CA SER A 42 7.73 -8.09 4.15
C SER A 42 6.30 -7.84 4.68
N ILE A 43 5.45 -8.88 4.73
CA ILE A 43 4.04 -8.78 5.15
C ILE A 43 3.85 -9.29 6.58
N PHE A 44 4.38 -10.46 6.92
CA PHE A 44 4.12 -11.13 8.21
C PHE A 44 4.48 -10.27 9.43
N PRO A 45 5.62 -9.56 9.48
CA PRO A 45 5.98 -8.74 10.64
C PRO A 45 5.21 -7.40 10.72
N LYS A 46 4.41 -7.05 9.71
CA LYS A 46 3.56 -5.85 9.65
C LYS A 46 4.33 -4.56 9.93
N LEU A 47 5.55 -4.46 9.40
CA LEU A 47 6.42 -3.32 9.63
C LEU A 47 5.78 -2.04 9.08
N GLY A 48 5.83 -0.97 9.88
CA GLY A 48 5.18 0.30 9.55
C GLY A 48 5.68 0.96 8.26
N PHE A 49 6.88 0.61 7.80
CA PHE A 49 7.49 1.13 6.58
C PHE A 49 7.38 0.19 5.37
N SER A 50 6.56 -0.88 5.45
CA SER A 50 6.49 -1.87 4.39
C SER A 50 5.73 -1.36 3.17
N ASP A 51 6.46 -1.06 2.10
CA ASP A 51 5.90 -0.75 0.78
C ASP A 51 5.08 -1.93 0.23
N VAL A 52 5.59 -3.14 0.44
CA VAL A 52 4.94 -4.39 0.02
C VAL A 52 3.57 -4.54 0.68
N LEU A 53 3.51 -4.39 2.02
CA LEU A 53 2.25 -4.46 2.74
C LEU A 53 1.25 -3.41 2.26
N THR A 54 1.71 -2.17 2.03
CA THR A 54 0.88 -1.07 1.51
C THR A 54 0.26 -1.42 0.16
N ALA A 55 1.05 -1.99 -0.77
CA ALA A 55 0.57 -2.39 -2.08
C ALA A 55 -0.44 -3.55 -2.02
N PHE A 56 -0.16 -4.59 -1.22
CA PHE A 56 -1.08 -5.73 -1.12
C PHE A 56 -2.40 -5.36 -0.41
N LEU A 57 -2.41 -4.39 0.50
CA LEU A 57 -3.63 -3.90 1.14
C LEU A 57 -4.55 -3.11 0.18
N ALA A 58 -4.02 -2.55 -0.91
CA ALA A 58 -4.83 -1.92 -1.95
C ALA A 58 -5.54 -2.95 -2.86
N CYS A 59 -5.16 -4.22 -2.76
CA CYS A 59 -5.79 -5.34 -3.45
C CYS A 59 -6.69 -6.12 -2.49
N ASP A 60 -7.67 -6.84 -3.04
CA ASP A 60 -8.39 -7.87 -2.30
C ASP A 60 -7.46 -9.08 -2.11
N THR A 61 -6.80 -9.12 -0.94
CA THR A 61 -5.74 -10.06 -0.63
C THR A 61 -6.10 -10.92 0.58
N GLN A 62 -5.93 -12.24 0.42
CA GLN A 62 -6.03 -13.22 1.50
C GLN A 62 -4.62 -13.72 1.87
N VAL A 63 -4.35 -13.86 3.15
CA VAL A 63 -3.17 -14.56 3.68
C VAL A 63 -3.55 -15.94 4.14
N ILE A 64 -2.74 -16.94 3.80
CA ILE A 64 -2.91 -18.31 4.30
C ILE A 64 -1.83 -18.56 5.34
N LEU A 65 -2.27 -18.74 6.57
CA LEU A 65 -1.44 -19.07 7.71
C LEU A 65 -1.47 -20.57 7.95
N TYR A 66 -0.35 -21.15 8.32
CA TYR A 66 -0.24 -22.59 8.53
C TYR A 66 -1.19 -23.11 9.61
N LYS A 67 -1.29 -22.40 10.75
CA LYS A 67 -2.14 -22.80 11.87
C LYS A 67 -3.55 -22.19 11.79
N LYS A 68 -3.65 -20.91 11.41
CA LYS A 68 -4.93 -20.17 11.45
C LYS A 68 -5.73 -20.26 10.16
N GLY A 69 -5.15 -20.80 9.08
CA GLY A 69 -5.82 -20.90 7.79
C GLY A 69 -5.91 -19.57 7.04
N GLU A 70 -7.00 -19.40 6.31
CA GLU A 70 -7.24 -18.23 5.45
C GLU A 70 -7.77 -17.04 6.26
N VAL A 71 -7.14 -15.87 6.09
CA VAL A 71 -7.51 -14.62 6.77
C VAL A 71 -7.38 -13.46 5.77
N PRO A 72 -8.37 -12.55 5.66
CA PRO A 72 -8.22 -11.33 4.89
C PRO A 72 -7.00 -10.50 5.36
N LEU A 73 -6.18 -10.01 4.43
CA LEU A 73 -5.00 -9.22 4.80
C LEU A 73 -5.37 -7.99 5.64
N ARG A 74 -6.54 -7.39 5.39
CA ARG A 74 -7.07 -6.24 6.13
C ARG A 74 -7.37 -6.56 7.59
N GLU A 75 -7.69 -7.80 7.92
CA GLU A 75 -7.88 -8.28 9.29
C GLU A 75 -6.56 -8.73 9.88
N PHE A 76 -5.73 -9.41 9.06
CA PHE A 76 -4.44 -9.93 9.48
C PHE A 76 -3.53 -8.85 10.09
N ILE A 77 -3.57 -7.61 9.60
CA ILE A 77 -2.74 -6.51 10.14
C ILE A 77 -3.02 -6.20 11.61
N TYR A 78 -4.20 -6.56 12.13
CA TYR A 78 -4.59 -6.34 13.54
C TYR A 78 -4.39 -7.59 14.42
N ILE A 79 -4.17 -8.76 13.82
CA ILE A 79 -3.91 -9.99 14.60
C ILE A 79 -2.49 -9.91 15.18
N PRO A 80 -2.29 -10.16 16.48
CA PRO A 80 -0.94 -10.20 17.05
C PRO A 80 -0.02 -11.18 16.30
N THR A 81 1.23 -10.79 16.12
CA THR A 81 2.25 -11.67 15.52
C THR A 81 2.57 -12.77 16.51
N ASP A 82 2.46 -14.02 16.06
CA ASP A 82 2.73 -15.22 16.87
C ASP A 82 3.60 -16.23 16.10
N ASN A 83 3.73 -17.43 16.65
CA ASN A 83 4.48 -18.54 16.05
C ASN A 83 3.67 -19.26 14.97
N ASP A 84 3.27 -18.53 13.94
CA ASP A 84 2.63 -19.05 12.75
C ASP A 84 3.49 -18.81 11.51
N ILE A 85 3.16 -19.42 10.39
CA ILE A 85 3.88 -19.31 9.12
C ILE A 85 2.90 -18.81 8.05
N LEU A 86 3.22 -17.70 7.40
CA LEU A 86 2.53 -17.25 6.20
C LEU A 86 3.01 -18.11 5.02
N THR A 87 2.13 -18.98 4.52
CA THR A 87 2.44 -19.96 3.48
C THR A 87 2.12 -19.43 2.08
N HIS A 88 0.98 -18.75 1.91
CA HIS A 88 0.51 -18.23 0.63
C HIS A 88 -0.15 -16.86 0.78
N LEU A 89 -0.17 -16.14 -0.34
CA LEU A 89 -0.97 -14.95 -0.56
C LEU A 89 -1.82 -15.16 -1.81
N TYR A 90 -3.12 -14.96 -1.68
CA TYR A 90 -4.04 -14.89 -2.82
C TYR A 90 -4.45 -13.46 -3.06
N VAL A 91 -4.30 -13.00 -4.29
CA VAL A 91 -4.76 -11.68 -4.72
C VAL A 91 -5.85 -11.89 -5.75
N LYS A 92 -7.03 -11.40 -5.47
CA LYS A 92 -8.18 -11.51 -6.37
C LYS A 92 -7.99 -10.57 -7.55
N LYS A 93 -8.25 -11.09 -8.75
CA LYS A 93 -8.34 -10.30 -9.97
C LYS A 93 -9.78 -9.85 -10.13
N ASP A 94 -10.09 -8.66 -9.68
CA ASP A 94 -11.44 -8.11 -9.66
C ASP A 94 -11.61 -6.89 -10.59
N GLY A 95 -10.58 -6.63 -11.42
CA GLY A 95 -10.63 -5.54 -12.39
C GLY A 95 -10.46 -4.14 -11.80
N ARG A 96 -10.10 -4.03 -10.49
CA ARG A 96 -9.82 -2.73 -9.88
C ARG A 96 -8.67 -2.02 -10.58
N LYS A 97 -8.77 -0.70 -10.75
CA LYS A 97 -7.63 0.13 -11.13
C LYS A 97 -6.84 0.50 -9.88
N THR A 98 -5.51 0.48 -9.97
CA THR A 98 -4.65 0.75 -8.80
C THR A 98 -3.57 1.77 -9.11
N ALA A 99 -3.13 2.51 -8.07
CA ALA A 99 -2.00 3.43 -8.14
C ALA A 99 -1.17 3.34 -6.87
N TYR A 100 0.13 3.60 -6.99
CA TYR A 100 1.05 3.64 -5.86
C TYR A 100 1.96 4.86 -5.93
N GLU A 101 2.12 5.53 -4.80
CA GLU A 101 3.04 6.65 -4.59
C GLU A 101 3.74 6.50 -3.24
N SER A 102 4.97 6.98 -3.16
CA SER A 102 5.69 7.07 -1.90
C SER A 102 6.62 8.25 -1.89
N PHE A 103 6.91 8.76 -0.69
CA PHE A 103 7.93 9.78 -0.49
C PHE A 103 9.03 9.26 0.44
N ARG A 104 10.28 9.50 0.04
CA ARG A 104 11.50 9.17 0.76
C ARG A 104 12.41 10.38 0.81
N MET A 105 13.21 10.50 1.86
CA MET A 105 14.23 11.56 1.97
C MET A 105 15.40 11.33 1.01
N THR A 106 15.77 10.07 0.79
CA THR A 106 16.72 9.62 -0.22
C THR A 106 16.16 8.42 -0.95
N GLU A 107 16.65 8.11 -2.14
CA GLU A 107 16.08 7.13 -3.06
C GLU A 107 15.91 5.72 -2.45
N THR A 108 16.86 5.28 -1.65
CA THR A 108 16.90 3.94 -1.05
C THR A 108 16.59 3.90 0.45
N ASP A 109 16.19 5.04 1.05
CA ASP A 109 15.79 5.07 2.46
C ASP A 109 14.39 4.45 2.67
N PHE A 110 14.05 4.16 3.91
CA PHE A 110 12.67 3.82 4.26
C PHE A 110 11.73 4.97 3.92
N PRO A 111 10.49 4.67 3.50
CA PRO A 111 9.55 5.72 3.17
C PRO A 111 9.18 6.58 4.38
N THR A 112 9.05 7.88 4.15
CA THR A 112 8.45 8.82 5.08
C THR A 112 6.94 8.62 5.13
N ILE A 113 6.34 8.36 3.96
CA ILE A 113 4.92 8.02 3.79
C ILE A 113 4.76 7.15 2.54
N THR A 114 3.84 6.20 2.57
CA THR A 114 3.41 5.41 1.42
C THR A 114 1.92 5.59 1.20
N CYS A 115 1.50 5.63 -0.06
CA CYS A 115 0.11 5.70 -0.47
C CYS A 115 -0.14 4.69 -1.58
N ALA A 116 -1.11 3.82 -1.40
CA ALA A 116 -1.66 3.01 -2.48
C ALA A 116 -3.17 3.26 -2.55
N MET A 117 -3.71 3.32 -3.75
CA MET A 117 -5.14 3.50 -3.95
C MET A 117 -5.68 2.48 -4.93
N ALA A 118 -6.92 2.07 -4.70
CA ALA A 118 -7.69 1.29 -5.65
C ALA A 118 -9.02 2.00 -5.95
N LYS A 119 -9.39 2.04 -7.24
CA LYS A 119 -10.73 2.40 -7.70
C LYS A 119 -11.48 1.09 -7.95
N THR A 120 -12.56 0.89 -7.21
CA THR A 120 -13.47 -0.25 -7.32
C THR A 120 -14.82 0.20 -7.87
N GLN A 121 -15.76 -0.72 -8.04
CA GLN A 121 -17.13 -0.38 -8.39
C GLN A 121 -17.86 0.38 -7.27
N ASP A 122 -17.45 0.16 -6.01
CA ASP A 122 -18.08 0.71 -4.82
C ASP A 122 -17.45 2.04 -4.36
N GLY A 123 -16.38 2.51 -5.02
CA GLY A 123 -15.68 3.74 -4.66
C GLY A 123 -14.16 3.61 -4.60
N PHE A 124 -13.53 4.47 -3.80
CA PHE A 124 -12.09 4.50 -3.64
C PHE A 124 -11.66 3.89 -2.31
N GLU A 125 -10.64 3.05 -2.38
CA GLU A 125 -9.94 2.52 -1.23
C GLU A 125 -8.54 3.15 -1.18
N THR A 126 -8.22 3.82 -0.08
CA THR A 126 -6.92 4.45 0.13
C THR A 126 -6.16 3.76 1.25
N VAL A 127 -4.95 3.34 0.96
CA VAL A 127 -4.02 2.74 1.92
C VAL A 127 -2.89 3.70 2.20
N LEU A 128 -2.69 4.04 3.49
CA LEU A 128 -1.58 4.87 3.92
C LEU A 128 -0.70 4.11 4.92
N GLY A 129 0.59 4.01 4.61
CA GLY A 129 1.61 3.39 5.44
C GLY A 129 2.72 4.36 5.84
N ALA A 130 3.70 3.89 6.59
CA ALA A 130 4.84 4.66 7.10
C ALA A 130 4.45 5.88 7.96
N ARG A 131 3.36 5.80 8.72
CA ARG A 131 2.82 6.90 9.55
C ARG A 131 3.32 7.05 10.98
N PRO A 132 4.31 6.52 11.57
CA PRO A 132 5.04 5.27 11.88
C PRO A 132 4.19 4.15 12.52
N LYS A 133 3.12 3.80 11.88
CA LYS A 133 2.29 2.62 12.17
C LYS A 133 2.23 1.75 10.91
N HIS A 134 1.75 0.51 11.04
CA HIS A 134 1.49 -0.34 9.88
C HIS A 134 0.51 0.36 8.91
N ALA A 135 0.54 -0.04 7.65
CA ALA A 135 -0.40 0.47 6.66
C ALA A 135 -1.85 0.08 7.02
N GLU A 136 -2.77 1.00 6.80
CA GLU A 136 -4.20 0.81 7.04
C GLU A 136 -5.02 1.29 5.85
N VAL A 137 -6.15 0.63 5.62
CA VAL A 137 -7.08 0.92 4.53
C VAL A 137 -8.18 1.84 5.03
N VAL A 138 -8.47 2.88 4.26
CA VAL A 138 -9.66 3.71 4.42
C VAL A 138 -10.52 3.53 3.18
N VAL A 139 -11.74 3.05 3.37
CA VAL A 139 -12.76 2.94 2.31
C VAL A 139 -13.60 4.21 2.33
N ASP A 140 -13.85 4.77 1.13
CA ASP A 140 -14.74 5.91 0.93
C ASP A 140 -15.61 5.60 -0.29
N GLU A 141 -16.93 5.59 -0.08
CA GLU A 141 -17.94 5.19 -1.08
C GLU A 141 -18.14 6.25 -2.19
N VAL A 142 -17.26 7.24 -2.29
CA VAL A 142 -17.32 8.21 -3.37
C VAL A 142 -16.98 7.54 -4.69
N VAL A 143 -17.96 7.45 -5.56
CA VAL A 143 -17.78 6.97 -6.94
C VAL A 143 -17.73 8.21 -7.84
N ALA A 144 -16.55 8.50 -8.38
CA ALA A 144 -16.38 9.59 -9.34
C ALA A 144 -15.40 9.17 -10.44
N ASP A 145 -15.69 9.58 -11.67
CA ASP A 145 -14.79 9.38 -12.81
C ASP A 145 -13.81 10.53 -12.97
N ALA A 146 -14.13 11.70 -12.42
CA ALA A 146 -13.26 12.87 -12.37
C ALA A 146 -13.44 13.61 -11.05
N PHE A 147 -12.38 14.27 -10.61
CA PHE A 147 -12.36 15.09 -9.40
C PHE A 147 -11.86 16.49 -9.74
N SER A 148 -12.53 17.51 -9.24
CA SER A 148 -11.97 18.85 -9.16
C SER A 148 -10.86 18.90 -8.09
N SER A 149 -10.00 19.91 -8.16
CA SER A 149 -8.94 20.09 -7.16
C SER A 149 -9.47 20.24 -5.72
N GLU A 150 -10.67 20.82 -5.57
CA GLU A 150 -11.34 20.98 -4.29
C GLU A 150 -11.83 19.63 -3.74
N GLU A 151 -12.50 18.83 -4.57
CA GLU A 151 -12.97 17.49 -4.20
C GLU A 151 -11.81 16.55 -3.82
N VAL A 152 -10.69 16.59 -4.55
CA VAL A 152 -9.44 15.87 -4.18
C VAL A 152 -8.96 16.31 -2.80
N SER A 153 -8.94 17.61 -2.53
CA SER A 153 -8.51 18.15 -1.24
C SER A 153 -9.40 17.68 -0.10
N ASP A 154 -10.71 17.69 -0.30
CA ASP A 154 -11.69 17.30 0.72
C ASP A 154 -11.69 15.78 0.93
N TYR A 155 -11.56 14.99 -0.14
CA TYR A 155 -11.34 13.56 -0.03
C TYR A 155 -10.11 13.24 0.82
N ALA A 156 -8.97 13.87 0.50
CA ALA A 156 -7.73 13.66 1.22
C ALA A 156 -7.86 14.05 2.71
N LYS A 157 -8.54 15.14 3.03
CA LYS A 157 -8.82 15.54 4.43
C LYS A 157 -9.64 14.48 5.18
N ARG A 158 -10.70 13.94 4.54
CA ARG A 158 -11.52 12.87 5.15
C ARG A 158 -10.69 11.62 5.44
N VAL A 159 -9.89 11.15 4.47
CA VAL A 159 -9.02 9.98 4.62
C VAL A 159 -7.99 10.20 5.73
N ILE A 160 -7.28 11.34 5.72
CA ILE A 160 -6.26 11.68 6.72
C ILE A 160 -6.87 11.76 8.12
N GLY A 161 -8.07 12.31 8.24
CA GLY A 161 -8.79 12.44 9.52
C GLY A 161 -9.18 11.11 10.18
N LYS A 162 -9.30 10.03 9.39
CA LYS A 162 -9.62 8.68 9.90
C LYS A 162 -8.39 7.93 10.43
N LEU A 163 -7.17 8.44 10.22
CA LEU A 163 -5.93 7.74 10.50
C LEU A 163 -5.07 8.46 11.54
N GLN A 164 -4.39 7.66 12.36
CA GLN A 164 -3.43 8.19 13.32
C GLN A 164 -2.05 8.34 12.68
N TYR A 165 -1.38 9.44 12.99
CA TYR A 165 -0.03 9.76 12.54
C TYR A 165 0.91 9.91 13.73
N GLY A 166 2.19 9.68 13.49
CA GLY A 166 3.25 9.87 14.47
C GLY A 166 4.43 10.63 13.88
N SER A 167 5.35 11.02 14.76
CA SER A 167 6.60 11.67 14.41
C SER A 167 7.80 10.76 14.67
N ASN A 168 8.82 10.84 13.83
CA ASN A 168 10.13 10.22 14.02
C ASN A 168 11.21 11.03 13.28
N ILE A 169 12.44 10.49 13.20
CA ILE A 169 13.58 11.15 12.53
C ILE A 169 13.33 11.45 11.04
N ARG A 170 12.35 10.78 10.38
CA ARG A 170 12.02 10.95 8.95
C ARG A 170 10.93 11.97 8.68
N GLY A 171 10.29 12.48 9.72
CA GLY A 171 9.28 13.53 9.57
C GLY A 171 8.32 13.62 10.73
N SER A 172 7.79 14.83 10.91
CA SER A 172 6.75 15.12 11.90
C SER A 172 5.38 14.59 11.42
N GLU A 173 4.45 14.47 12.35
CA GLU A 173 3.06 14.14 12.07
C GLU A 173 2.44 15.11 11.04
N GLN A 174 2.63 16.42 11.23
CA GLN A 174 2.10 17.43 10.32
C GLN A 174 2.67 17.29 8.91
N TYR A 175 3.98 17.06 8.79
CA TYR A 175 4.64 16.85 7.51
C TYR A 175 4.10 15.63 6.78
N ARG A 176 3.89 14.51 7.50
CA ARG A 176 3.30 13.30 6.92
C ARG A 176 1.85 13.52 6.45
N LYS A 177 1.04 14.28 7.19
CA LYS A 177 -0.32 14.65 6.78
C LYS A 177 -0.30 15.47 5.48
N GLN A 178 0.62 16.42 5.35
CA GLN A 178 0.77 17.20 4.12
C GLN A 178 1.22 16.33 2.94
N LEU A 179 2.21 15.46 3.16
CA LEU A 179 2.64 14.51 2.14
C LEU A 179 1.51 13.57 1.71
N SER A 180 0.74 13.04 2.67
CA SER A 180 -0.41 12.17 2.37
C SER A 180 -1.40 12.86 1.45
N LYS A 181 -1.71 14.15 1.67
CA LYS A 181 -2.58 14.93 0.80
C LYS A 181 -2.06 14.98 -0.64
N VAL A 182 -0.75 15.22 -0.81
CA VAL A 182 -0.12 15.29 -2.14
C VAL A 182 -0.14 13.91 -2.83
N LEU A 183 0.22 12.84 -2.10
CA LEU A 183 0.28 11.50 -2.68
C LEU A 183 -1.11 10.96 -3.04
N ILE A 184 -2.12 11.22 -2.23
CA ILE A 184 -3.52 10.90 -2.55
C ILE A 184 -3.92 11.60 -3.85
N GLY A 185 -3.63 12.91 -4.00
CA GLY A 185 -3.95 13.64 -5.21
C GLY A 185 -3.27 13.03 -6.46
N ARG A 186 -1.99 12.66 -6.36
CA ARG A 186 -1.26 11.99 -7.45
C ARG A 186 -1.86 10.61 -7.80
N CYS A 187 -2.24 9.83 -6.80
CA CYS A 187 -2.90 8.55 -7.04
C CYS A 187 -4.26 8.74 -7.72
N ILE A 188 -5.07 9.72 -7.28
CA ILE A 188 -6.36 10.02 -7.93
C ILE A 188 -6.14 10.41 -9.38
N SER A 189 -5.20 11.32 -9.69
CA SER A 189 -4.91 11.69 -11.08
C SER A 189 -4.61 10.46 -11.94
N ARG A 190 -3.75 9.55 -11.46
CA ARG A 190 -3.43 8.31 -12.20
C ARG A 190 -4.60 7.34 -12.36
N LEU A 191 -5.56 7.36 -11.44
CA LEU A 191 -6.74 6.48 -11.49
C LEU A 191 -7.87 7.03 -12.35
N THR A 192 -7.83 8.35 -12.64
CA THR A 192 -8.83 9.06 -13.44
C THR A 192 -8.32 9.47 -14.83
N GLU A 193 -7.01 9.44 -15.06
CA GLU A 193 -6.44 9.54 -16.41
C GLU A 193 -6.77 8.26 -17.20
N GLU A 194 -7.32 8.41 -18.42
CA GLU A 194 -7.64 7.30 -19.34
C GLU A 194 -6.39 6.66 -19.95
#